data_9bf10f8863c9ace3643d527364396b9d
#
_entry.id   9bf10f8863c9ace3643d527364396b9d
#
_cell.length_a   1.000
_cell.length_b   1.000
_cell.length_c   1.000
_cell.angle_alpha   90.00
_cell.angle_beta   90.00
_cell.angle_gamma   90.00
#
_symmetry.space_group_name_H-M   'P 1'
#
loop_
_entity.id
_entity.type
_entity.pdbx_description
1 polymer ?
#
loop_
_entity_poly.entity_id
_entity_poly.type
_entity_poly.pdbx_seq_one_letter_code
_entity_poly.pdbx_strand_id
1 'polypeptide(L)'
;MTLPVEPNAKRWGWAENCGGGDFLMWKDAQGRYQEMKGTRTDYRAHGPCLTDVSYSEESSGGEIAARIDVSVPAANDHLRTFLRLRYDVRKPVRWQRLAFFQLGADFYNDVPARRVAIGNVTGLREEWEPRRVKDEYDRPALPLTGEGTWISVHGVEREALKKGHAMASRGLIVRSWRAVLGGKSAAPHVSTFGTEWGKGNHKTTVELSPPPGLTELQPGDFVEAELELVIFPADAAAYYGPDNALRDLLTREADTWRPVHCEAQGNALKPIAKRGEITRSYPLVITVDDEQRAQVIVKGGLGHVPVTFSGLKSPKGHLVLVDGQPVTHWQTDWNAATKRWQIVCNVAAGEDSEMEIVLESTP
;
A
#
# COMPACT_ATOMS: atom_id res chain seq x y z
N MET A 1 -10.86 4.57 -9.37
CA MET A 1 -11.41 4.11 -8.07
C MET A 1 -12.69 4.87 -7.78
N THR A 2 -13.65 4.24 -7.16
CA THR A 2 -14.89 4.90 -6.71
C THR A 2 -14.92 4.95 -5.18
N LEU A 3 -15.32 6.08 -4.63
CA LEU A 3 -15.53 6.28 -3.22
C LEU A 3 -16.99 6.67 -2.96
N PRO A 4 -17.57 6.33 -1.80
CA PRO A 4 -18.90 6.83 -1.46
C PRO A 4 -18.85 8.36 -1.36
N VAL A 5 -19.81 9.04 -1.97
CA VAL A 5 -19.91 10.52 -1.92
C VAL A 5 -20.74 11.03 -0.75
N GLU A 6 -21.43 10.14 -0.05
CA GLU A 6 -22.25 10.43 1.11
C GLU A 6 -22.43 9.17 1.96
N PRO A 7 -22.67 9.31 3.29
CA PRO A 7 -22.97 8.19 4.18
C PRO A 7 -24.15 7.35 3.66
N ASN A 8 -23.98 6.03 3.61
CA ASN A 8 -24.96 5.10 3.06
C ASN A 8 -25.33 5.38 1.60
N ALA A 9 -24.40 5.91 0.83
CA ALA A 9 -24.64 6.39 -0.50
C ALA A 9 -25.17 5.28 -1.42
N LYS A 10 -26.27 5.57 -2.04
CA LYS A 10 -26.70 4.85 -3.25
C LYS A 10 -25.88 5.24 -4.46
N ARG A 11 -25.04 6.26 -4.35
CA ARG A 11 -24.15 6.80 -5.37
C ARG A 11 -22.71 6.73 -4.93
N TRP A 12 -21.86 6.30 -5.85
CA TRP A 12 -20.42 6.30 -5.72
C TRP A 12 -19.85 7.40 -6.63
N GLY A 13 -19.08 8.29 -6.09
CA GLY A 13 -18.34 9.28 -6.87
C GLY A 13 -17.07 8.69 -7.45
N TRP A 14 -16.67 9.19 -8.60
CA TRP A 14 -15.37 8.92 -9.17
C TRP A 14 -14.31 9.70 -8.39
N ALA A 15 -13.41 9.01 -7.74
CA ALA A 15 -12.21 9.62 -7.20
C ALA A 15 -11.12 9.54 -8.27
N GLU A 16 -10.80 10.69 -8.86
CA GLU A 16 -9.83 10.77 -9.95
C GLU A 16 -8.50 10.18 -9.50
N ASN A 17 -8.08 9.11 -10.17
CA ASN A 17 -6.79 8.45 -10.00
C ASN A 17 -6.22 8.44 -8.57
N CYS A 18 -7.08 8.14 -7.61
CA CYS A 18 -6.67 7.99 -6.23
C CYS A 18 -6.12 6.59 -6.03
N GLY A 19 -4.90 6.36 -6.17
CA GLY A 19 -4.29 5.08 -5.91
C GLY A 19 -4.25 4.23 -7.17
N GLY A 20 -3.23 4.18 -7.69
CA GLY A 20 -2.72 3.50 -8.82
C GLY A 20 -1.34 4.05 -9.05
N GLY A 21 -0.55 3.33 -9.68
CA GLY A 21 0.77 3.67 -10.10
C GLY A 21 1.29 2.50 -10.87
N ASP A 22 2.24 2.78 -11.72
CA ASP A 22 2.95 1.73 -12.40
C ASP A 22 3.96 1.12 -11.43
N PHE A 23 4.07 -0.20 -11.44
CA PHE A 23 5.00 -0.90 -10.56
C PHE A 23 6.45 -0.69 -10.99
N LEU A 24 6.73 -0.66 -12.26
CA LEU A 24 8.05 -0.36 -12.80
C LEU A 24 7.90 0.56 -14.01
N MET A 25 8.30 1.81 -13.86
CA MET A 25 8.38 2.73 -14.98
C MET A 25 9.83 2.79 -15.46
N TRP A 26 10.06 2.34 -16.69
CA TRP A 26 11.38 2.38 -17.28
C TRP A 26 11.33 2.95 -18.69
N LYS A 27 11.94 4.13 -18.87
CA LYS A 27 12.25 4.73 -20.16
C LYS A 27 13.74 4.54 -20.41
N ASP A 28 14.11 3.76 -21.42
CA ASP A 28 15.50 3.42 -21.69
C ASP A 28 16.35 4.63 -22.11
N ALA A 29 17.65 4.42 -22.32
CA ALA A 29 18.58 5.48 -22.71
C ALA A 29 18.27 6.06 -24.12
N GLN A 30 17.50 5.35 -24.93
CA GLN A 30 17.01 5.78 -26.25
C GLN A 30 15.66 6.50 -26.19
N GLY A 31 15.10 6.66 -25.01
CA GLY A 31 13.84 7.34 -24.79
C GLY A 31 12.59 6.49 -25.06
N ARG A 32 12.70 5.16 -25.15
CA ARG A 32 11.58 4.23 -25.35
C ARG A 32 11.11 3.68 -24.02
N TYR A 33 9.81 3.70 -23.81
CA TYR A 33 9.23 3.00 -22.67
C TYR A 33 9.35 1.49 -22.86
N GLN A 34 9.82 0.82 -21.82
CA GLN A 34 9.96 -0.61 -21.79
C GLN A 34 8.73 -1.26 -21.16
N GLU A 35 8.31 -2.38 -21.73
CA GLU A 35 7.14 -3.13 -21.26
C GLU A 35 7.58 -4.37 -20.52
N MET A 36 6.77 -4.75 -19.52
CA MET A 36 6.88 -6.04 -18.87
C MET A 36 6.09 -7.09 -19.67
N LYS A 37 6.58 -8.31 -19.76
CA LYS A 37 6.00 -9.41 -20.55
C LYS A 37 5.97 -10.70 -19.78
N GLY A 38 5.16 -11.64 -20.30
CA GLY A 38 5.10 -12.99 -19.75
C GLY A 38 4.43 -13.05 -18.37
N THR A 39 3.54 -12.10 -18.08
CA THR A 39 2.88 -12.01 -16.79
C THR A 39 2.18 -13.31 -16.43
N ARG A 40 2.58 -13.88 -15.29
CA ARG A 40 1.89 -14.99 -14.62
C ARG A 40 1.20 -14.46 -13.39
N THR A 41 -0.07 -14.83 -13.24
CA THR A 41 -0.89 -14.42 -12.11
C THR A 41 -1.20 -15.64 -11.25
N ASP A 42 -0.99 -15.51 -9.95
CA ASP A 42 -1.33 -16.53 -8.95
C ASP A 42 -2.19 -15.89 -7.85
N TYR A 43 -3.42 -16.38 -7.70
CA TYR A 43 -4.35 -15.95 -6.65
C TYR A 43 -4.12 -16.81 -5.41
N ARG A 44 -3.66 -16.18 -4.33
CA ARG A 44 -3.40 -16.84 -3.03
C ARG A 44 -4.58 -16.72 -2.09
N ALA A 45 -5.35 -15.64 -2.20
CA ALA A 45 -6.63 -15.45 -1.54
C ALA A 45 -7.58 -14.70 -2.48
N HIS A 46 -8.83 -15.13 -2.54
CA HIS A 46 -9.82 -14.50 -3.41
C HIS A 46 -11.22 -14.61 -2.78
N GLY A 47 -11.54 -13.71 -1.89
CA GLY A 47 -12.81 -13.72 -1.18
C GLY A 47 -13.21 -12.35 -0.62
N PRO A 48 -14.27 -12.30 0.17
CA PRO A 48 -14.83 -11.04 0.65
C PRO A 48 -13.98 -10.33 1.71
N CYS A 49 -13.04 -11.03 2.36
CA CYS A 49 -12.20 -10.42 3.39
C CYS A 49 -10.84 -9.95 2.86
N LEU A 50 -10.28 -10.68 1.91
CA LEU A 50 -8.96 -10.42 1.36
C LEU A 50 -8.89 -10.89 -0.09
N THR A 51 -8.36 -10.05 -0.97
CA THR A 51 -7.80 -10.47 -2.25
C THR A 51 -6.29 -10.38 -2.17
N ASP A 52 -5.59 -11.47 -2.43
CA ASP A 52 -4.14 -11.57 -2.42
C ASP A 52 -3.67 -12.23 -3.70
N VAL A 53 -2.93 -11.49 -4.53
CA VAL A 53 -2.51 -11.92 -5.85
C VAL A 53 -1.02 -11.66 -6.04
N SER A 54 -0.35 -12.60 -6.71
CA SER A 54 1.06 -12.48 -7.10
C SER A 54 1.18 -12.40 -8.61
N TYR A 55 1.96 -11.44 -9.08
CA TYR A 55 2.36 -11.30 -10.48
C TYR A 55 3.85 -11.59 -10.60
N SER A 56 4.23 -12.34 -11.62
CA SER A 56 5.62 -12.54 -12.00
C SER A 56 5.77 -12.25 -13.48
N GLU A 57 6.73 -11.42 -13.84
CA GLU A 57 6.94 -10.93 -15.20
C GLU A 57 8.41 -10.56 -15.43
N GLU A 58 8.77 -10.27 -16.66
CA GLU A 58 10.11 -9.78 -16.99
C GLU A 58 10.04 -8.70 -18.09
N SER A 59 11.04 -7.84 -18.13
CA SER A 59 11.16 -6.84 -19.20
C SER A 59 11.31 -7.51 -20.55
N SER A 60 10.89 -6.81 -21.61
CA SER A 60 10.88 -7.35 -22.99
C SER A 60 12.19 -7.94 -23.46
N GLY A 61 13.31 -7.39 -23.00
CA GLY A 61 14.67 -7.90 -23.31
C GLY A 61 15.24 -8.80 -22.22
N GLY A 62 14.49 -9.09 -21.14
CA GLY A 62 14.92 -9.91 -20.00
C GLY A 62 15.98 -9.25 -19.12
N GLU A 63 16.01 -7.91 -19.05
CA GLU A 63 16.95 -7.14 -18.23
C GLU A 63 16.54 -7.15 -16.76
N ILE A 64 15.24 -7.05 -16.49
CA ILE A 64 14.67 -7.02 -15.14
C ILE A 64 13.62 -8.12 -15.04
N ALA A 65 13.72 -8.94 -14.00
CA ALA A 65 12.65 -9.81 -13.55
C ALA A 65 11.92 -9.14 -12.39
N ALA A 66 10.59 -9.18 -12.42
CA ALA A 66 9.74 -8.60 -11.40
C ALA A 66 8.85 -9.66 -10.76
N ARG A 67 8.69 -9.56 -9.44
CA ARG A 67 7.62 -10.19 -8.70
C ARG A 67 6.91 -9.14 -7.86
N ILE A 68 5.59 -9.11 -7.98
CA ILE A 68 4.74 -8.12 -7.34
C ILE A 68 3.61 -8.86 -6.66
N ASP A 69 3.58 -8.79 -5.33
CA ASP A 69 2.49 -9.32 -4.53
C ASP A 69 1.59 -8.15 -4.11
N VAL A 70 0.29 -8.28 -4.34
CA VAL A 70 -0.72 -7.27 -4.03
C VAL A 70 -1.76 -7.88 -3.12
N SER A 71 -1.91 -7.33 -1.92
CA SER A 71 -2.91 -7.75 -0.94
C SER A 71 -3.85 -6.59 -0.64
N VAL A 72 -5.14 -6.78 -0.90
CA VAL A 72 -6.19 -5.79 -0.67
C VAL A 72 -7.20 -6.36 0.33
N PRO A 73 -7.16 -5.95 1.60
CA PRO A 73 -8.17 -6.32 2.58
C PRO A 73 -9.47 -5.56 2.32
N ALA A 74 -10.59 -6.20 2.58
CA ALA A 74 -11.86 -5.51 2.63
C ALA A 74 -11.92 -4.67 3.91
N ALA A 75 -12.18 -3.38 3.76
CA ALA A 75 -12.34 -2.45 4.87
C ALA A 75 -13.44 -1.46 4.55
N ASN A 76 -14.15 -1.01 5.58
CA ASN A 76 -15.21 -0.01 5.47
C ASN A 76 -14.73 1.38 5.90
N ASP A 77 -13.45 1.53 6.17
CA ASP A 77 -12.84 2.78 6.66
C ASP A 77 -12.15 3.54 5.53
N HIS A 78 -10.90 3.28 5.29
CA HIS A 78 -10.13 3.82 4.18
C HIS A 78 -9.45 2.68 3.41
N LEU A 79 -9.03 2.96 2.19
CA LEU A 79 -8.37 1.93 1.40
C LEU A 79 -6.95 1.71 1.89
N ARG A 80 -6.59 0.44 2.03
CA ARG A 80 -5.22 -0.05 2.20
C ARG A 80 -4.91 -1.06 1.12
N THR A 81 -3.72 -0.96 0.55
CA THR A 81 -3.19 -1.98 -0.35
C THR A 81 -1.75 -2.26 0.07
N PHE A 82 -1.49 -3.51 0.42
CA PHE A 82 -0.15 -3.96 0.76
C PHE A 82 0.53 -4.52 -0.46
N LEU A 83 1.74 -4.04 -0.71
CA LEU A 83 2.53 -4.39 -1.87
C LEU A 83 3.85 -4.97 -1.39
N ARG A 84 4.25 -6.09 -1.97
CA ARG A 84 5.62 -6.58 -1.86
C ARG A 84 6.20 -6.62 -3.25
N LEU A 85 7.25 -5.85 -3.47
CA LEU A 85 7.92 -5.70 -4.74
C LEU A 85 9.28 -6.39 -4.69
N ARG A 86 9.62 -7.12 -5.74
CA ARG A 86 10.96 -7.64 -5.98
C ARG A 86 11.32 -7.43 -7.43
N TYR A 87 12.39 -6.68 -7.67
CA TYR A 87 13.01 -6.48 -8.97
C TYR A 87 14.43 -7.02 -8.92
N ASP A 88 14.77 -7.93 -9.80
CA ASP A 88 16.11 -8.50 -9.95
C ASP A 88 16.68 -8.10 -11.31
N VAL A 89 17.80 -7.40 -11.29
CA VAL A 89 18.50 -6.97 -12.51
C VAL A 89 19.36 -8.13 -13.04
N ARG A 90 19.07 -8.56 -14.26
CA ARG A 90 19.76 -9.69 -14.93
C ARG A 90 20.73 -9.26 -16.00
N LYS A 91 20.53 -8.07 -16.59
CA LYS A 91 21.39 -7.44 -17.60
C LYS A 91 21.55 -5.97 -17.28
N PRO A 92 22.58 -5.27 -17.80
CA PRO A 92 22.75 -3.85 -17.57
C PRO A 92 21.52 -3.03 -17.98
N VAL A 93 21.07 -2.14 -17.12
CA VAL A 93 19.91 -1.26 -17.32
C VAL A 93 20.33 0.19 -17.28
N ARG A 94 20.15 0.90 -18.39
CA ARG A 94 20.34 2.36 -18.49
C ARG A 94 19.00 3.04 -18.77
N TRP A 95 18.84 4.26 -18.29
CA TRP A 95 17.56 4.96 -18.41
C TRP A 95 17.70 6.47 -18.60
N GLN A 96 16.69 7.05 -19.20
CA GLN A 96 16.36 8.47 -19.06
C GLN A 96 15.42 8.68 -17.86
N ARG A 97 14.55 7.68 -17.55
CA ARG A 97 13.66 7.68 -16.40
C ARG A 97 13.50 6.26 -15.87
N LEU A 98 13.63 6.09 -14.55
CA LEU A 98 13.40 4.82 -13.86
C LEU A 98 12.71 5.09 -12.53
N ALA A 99 11.58 4.42 -12.31
CA ALA A 99 10.89 4.43 -11.03
C ALA A 99 10.51 2.99 -10.65
N PHE A 100 10.79 2.63 -9.41
CA PHE A 100 10.45 1.30 -8.87
C PHE A 100 8.99 1.21 -8.45
N PHE A 101 8.35 2.34 -8.21
CA PHE A 101 6.93 2.47 -7.98
C PHE A 101 6.51 3.92 -8.22
N GLN A 102 5.32 4.09 -8.78
CA GLN A 102 4.72 5.41 -8.94
C GLN A 102 3.44 5.51 -8.11
N LEU A 103 3.30 6.61 -7.39
CA LEU A 103 2.04 7.02 -6.79
C LEU A 103 1.41 8.09 -7.69
N GLY A 104 0.29 7.76 -8.31
CA GLY A 104 -0.39 8.68 -9.21
C GLY A 104 -0.93 9.93 -8.49
N ALA A 105 -0.67 11.09 -9.06
CA ALA A 105 -1.22 12.37 -8.65
C ALA A 105 -1.68 13.13 -9.88
N ASP A 106 -2.77 12.65 -10.47
CA ASP A 106 -3.29 13.24 -11.69
C ASP A 106 -4.00 14.57 -11.42
N PHE A 107 -3.77 15.51 -12.31
CA PHE A 107 -4.45 16.78 -12.36
C PHE A 107 -5.25 16.83 -13.66
N TYR A 108 -6.56 16.89 -13.54
CA TYR A 108 -7.45 17.07 -14.66
C TYR A 108 -8.02 18.48 -14.65
N ASN A 109 -8.17 19.08 -15.82
CA ASN A 109 -8.90 20.34 -16.01
C ASN A 109 -8.40 21.50 -15.12
N ASP A 110 -7.11 21.78 -15.12
CA ASP A 110 -6.52 22.91 -14.39
C ASP A 110 -6.71 22.90 -12.86
N VAL A 111 -6.97 21.73 -12.27
CA VAL A 111 -6.99 21.58 -10.82
C VAL A 111 -5.63 21.99 -10.24
N PRO A 112 -5.57 22.78 -9.16
CA PRO A 112 -4.33 23.18 -8.52
C PRO A 112 -3.44 22.00 -8.17
N ALA A 113 -2.15 22.22 -8.24
CA ALA A 113 -1.16 21.20 -7.88
C ALA A 113 -1.37 20.73 -6.43
N ARG A 114 -1.41 19.42 -6.25
CA ARG A 114 -1.44 18.86 -4.92
C ARG A 114 -0.10 19.07 -4.24
N ARG A 115 -0.12 19.15 -2.93
CA ARG A 115 1.10 19.17 -2.12
C ARG A 115 1.62 17.75 -1.95
N VAL A 116 2.94 17.64 -1.90
CA VAL A 116 3.64 16.40 -1.56
C VAL A 116 4.39 16.61 -0.26
N ALA A 117 4.30 15.66 0.64
CA ALA A 117 5.06 15.67 1.88
C ALA A 117 5.76 14.33 2.08
N ILE A 118 6.91 14.38 2.74
CA ILE A 118 7.66 13.20 3.18
C ILE A 118 7.97 13.30 4.67
N GLY A 119 8.01 12.16 5.33
CA GLY A 119 8.34 12.05 6.73
C GLY A 119 8.65 10.62 7.15
N ASN A 120 8.66 10.41 8.44
CA ASN A 120 8.81 9.11 9.08
C ASN A 120 7.96 9.06 10.36
N VAL A 121 8.09 8.04 11.18
CA VAL A 121 7.30 7.91 12.42
C VAL A 121 7.51 9.07 13.41
N THR A 122 8.57 9.86 13.29
CA THR A 122 8.81 11.02 14.16
C THR A 122 8.14 12.31 13.69
N GLY A 123 7.63 12.35 12.45
CA GLY A 123 6.89 13.47 11.90
C GLY A 123 7.27 13.87 10.48
N LEU A 124 6.82 15.06 10.11
CA LEU A 124 7.09 15.69 8.84
C LEU A 124 8.58 16.04 8.71
N ARG A 125 9.16 15.73 7.56
CA ARG A 125 10.51 16.14 7.19
C ARG A 125 10.51 17.29 6.20
N GLU A 126 9.70 17.16 5.14
CA GLU A 126 9.62 18.18 4.09
C GLU A 126 8.25 18.13 3.42
N GLU A 127 7.77 19.30 3.01
CA GLU A 127 6.53 19.46 2.25
C GLU A 127 6.74 20.50 1.15
N TRP A 128 6.25 20.20 -0.08
CA TRP A 128 6.39 21.13 -1.21
C TRP A 128 5.20 21.02 -2.17
N GLU A 129 5.05 22.02 -3.00
CA GLU A 129 4.18 21.99 -4.16
C GLU A 129 5.01 21.60 -5.39
N PRO A 130 4.72 20.46 -6.05
CA PRO A 130 5.45 20.04 -7.23
C PRO A 130 5.28 21.05 -8.37
N ARG A 131 6.40 21.43 -8.99
CA ARG A 131 6.35 22.29 -10.16
C ARG A 131 5.80 21.52 -11.35
N ARG A 132 5.02 22.18 -12.19
CA ARG A 132 4.52 21.62 -13.45
C ARG A 132 5.61 21.69 -14.50
N VAL A 133 6.48 20.70 -14.53
CA VAL A 133 7.55 20.55 -15.53
C VAL A 133 7.16 19.39 -16.45
N LYS A 134 7.16 19.67 -17.78
CA LYS A 134 6.79 18.65 -18.75
C LYS A 134 7.91 17.66 -18.97
N ASP A 135 7.62 16.37 -18.81
CA ASP A 135 8.51 15.23 -19.06
C ASP A 135 9.86 15.31 -18.34
N GLU A 136 9.87 15.93 -17.14
CA GLU A 136 11.05 16.10 -16.32
C GLU A 136 10.76 15.90 -14.84
N TYR A 137 11.82 15.66 -14.06
CA TYR A 137 11.76 15.75 -12.61
C TYR A 137 11.78 17.22 -12.18
N ASP A 138 10.89 17.60 -11.27
CA ASP A 138 10.83 18.97 -10.76
C ASP A 138 11.97 19.29 -9.80
N ARG A 139 12.59 18.26 -9.23
CA ARG A 139 13.70 18.35 -8.27
C ARG A 139 14.50 17.04 -8.22
N PRO A 140 15.76 17.07 -7.74
CA PRO A 140 16.54 15.86 -7.47
C PRO A 140 15.84 14.96 -6.48
N ALA A 141 16.00 13.64 -6.62
CA ALA A 141 15.42 12.66 -5.72
C ALA A 141 15.92 12.86 -4.28
N LEU A 142 14.99 12.83 -3.32
CA LEU A 142 15.26 12.98 -1.89
C LEU A 142 15.33 11.61 -1.22
N PRO A 143 16.30 11.34 -0.36
CA PRO A 143 16.35 10.09 0.39
C PRO A 143 15.23 10.05 1.42
N LEU A 144 14.55 8.91 1.51
CA LEU A 144 13.63 8.59 2.60
C LEU A 144 14.45 7.94 3.73
N THR A 145 14.48 8.55 4.89
CA THR A 145 15.33 8.13 6.01
C THR A 145 14.55 8.01 7.31
N GLY A 146 14.96 7.05 8.14
CA GLY A 146 14.30 6.73 9.40
C GLY A 146 13.37 5.54 9.29
N GLU A 147 12.76 5.16 10.38
CA GLU A 147 11.79 4.08 10.47
C GLU A 147 10.42 4.56 9.98
N GLY A 148 9.67 3.66 9.32
CA GLY A 148 8.30 3.93 8.87
C GLY A 148 8.21 5.19 8.01
N THR A 149 9.09 5.33 7.02
CA THR A 149 9.06 6.49 6.11
C THR A 149 7.81 6.49 5.26
N TRP A 150 7.29 7.67 5.01
CA TRP A 150 6.06 7.85 4.25
C TRP A 150 6.12 9.03 3.29
N ILE A 151 5.27 8.93 2.28
CA ILE A 151 5.03 9.97 1.28
C ILE A 151 3.53 10.25 1.29
N SER A 152 3.14 11.52 1.34
CA SER A 152 1.75 11.96 1.23
C SER A 152 1.57 12.81 -0.01
N VAL A 153 0.48 12.56 -0.74
CA VAL A 153 -0.02 13.44 -1.79
C VAL A 153 -1.40 13.91 -1.36
N HIS A 154 -1.53 15.17 -1.00
CA HIS A 154 -2.71 15.73 -0.35
C HIS A 154 -3.04 17.13 -0.91
N GLY A 155 -3.99 17.80 -0.29
CA GLY A 155 -4.56 19.03 -0.79
C GLY A 155 -5.81 18.70 -1.60
N VAL A 156 -6.95 18.91 -0.98
CA VAL A 156 -8.25 18.69 -1.59
C VAL A 156 -8.72 19.97 -2.24
N GLU A 157 -9.09 19.89 -3.51
CA GLU A 157 -9.73 21.01 -4.13
C GLU A 157 -11.23 21.04 -3.78
N ARG A 158 -11.59 21.95 -2.89
CA ARG A 158 -12.98 22.11 -2.41
C ARG A 158 -13.99 22.41 -3.54
N GLU A 159 -13.53 23.05 -4.61
CA GLU A 159 -14.38 23.28 -5.79
C GLU A 159 -14.69 22.00 -6.57
N ALA A 160 -13.76 21.05 -6.60
CA ALA A 160 -14.03 19.74 -7.18
C ALA A 160 -15.05 18.95 -6.37
N LEU A 161 -14.98 19.03 -5.02
CA LEU A 161 -15.98 18.44 -4.13
C LEU A 161 -17.38 19.02 -4.40
N LYS A 162 -17.51 20.34 -4.61
CA LYS A 162 -18.78 20.99 -4.95
C LYS A 162 -19.36 20.50 -6.28
N LYS A 163 -18.51 20.06 -7.20
CA LYS A 163 -18.91 19.46 -8.49
C LYS A 163 -19.23 17.97 -8.40
N GLY A 164 -19.17 17.40 -7.20
CA GLY A 164 -19.48 16.00 -6.96
C GLY A 164 -18.32 15.03 -7.28
N HIS A 165 -17.09 15.54 -7.42
CA HIS A 165 -15.90 14.70 -7.51
C HIS A 165 -15.49 14.25 -6.11
N ALA A 166 -15.32 12.96 -5.92
CA ALA A 166 -14.77 12.43 -4.67
C ALA A 166 -13.25 12.62 -4.67
N MET A 167 -12.78 13.58 -3.90
CA MET A 167 -11.36 13.81 -3.69
C MET A 167 -10.86 12.95 -2.52
N ALA A 168 -9.58 12.58 -2.57
CA ALA A 168 -8.95 11.79 -1.52
C ALA A 168 -7.49 12.17 -1.37
N SER A 169 -7.02 12.20 -0.14
CA SER A 169 -5.59 12.19 0.17
C SER A 169 -5.08 10.76 0.06
N ARG A 170 -3.84 10.62 -0.39
CA ARG A 170 -3.19 9.33 -0.60
C ARG A 170 -1.80 9.32 -0.03
N GLY A 171 -1.37 8.16 0.39
CA GLY A 171 -0.05 7.97 0.94
C GLY A 171 0.60 6.68 0.51
N LEU A 172 1.91 6.67 0.54
CA LEU A 172 2.74 5.49 0.39
C LEU A 172 3.64 5.39 1.61
N ILE A 173 3.51 4.29 2.33
CA ILE A 173 4.31 4.00 3.52
C ILE A 173 5.30 2.91 3.15
N VAL A 174 6.59 3.15 3.40
CA VAL A 174 7.65 2.17 3.18
C VAL A 174 7.82 1.37 4.47
N ARG A 175 7.25 0.16 4.51
CA ARG A 175 7.30 -0.74 5.67
C ARG A 175 8.64 -1.46 5.78
N SER A 176 9.22 -1.83 4.63
CA SER A 176 10.60 -2.33 4.57
C SER A 176 11.22 -1.98 3.21
N TRP A 177 12.53 -1.83 3.20
CA TRP A 177 13.29 -1.58 1.99
C TRP A 177 14.67 -2.20 2.08
N ARG A 178 15.00 -2.98 1.08
CA ARG A 178 16.33 -3.55 0.88
C ARG A 178 16.69 -3.46 -0.60
N ALA A 179 17.75 -2.76 -0.90
CA ALA A 179 18.20 -2.61 -2.27
C ALA A 179 19.73 -2.61 -2.39
N VAL A 180 20.19 -3.15 -3.49
CA VAL A 180 21.56 -2.96 -3.98
C VAL A 180 21.43 -2.32 -5.35
N LEU A 181 21.97 -1.11 -5.53
CA LEU A 181 21.88 -0.33 -6.74
C LEU A 181 23.28 0.19 -7.10
N GLY A 182 23.77 -0.14 -8.31
CA GLY A 182 25.13 0.13 -8.71
C GLY A 182 26.16 -0.59 -7.82
N GLY A 183 25.82 -1.80 -7.35
CA GLY A 183 26.66 -2.63 -6.48
C GLY A 183 26.74 -2.15 -5.02
N LYS A 184 25.92 -1.20 -4.60
CA LYS A 184 25.94 -0.63 -3.24
C LYS A 184 24.56 -0.69 -2.60
N SER A 185 24.51 -0.89 -1.28
CA SER A 185 23.27 -0.73 -0.52
C SER A 185 22.70 0.69 -0.71
N ALA A 186 21.41 0.78 -0.99
CA ALA A 186 20.75 2.05 -1.29
C ALA A 186 19.45 2.20 -0.47
N ALA A 187 19.27 3.37 0.14
CA ALA A 187 18.02 3.77 0.75
C ALA A 187 16.96 4.10 -0.32
N PRO A 188 15.67 4.06 0.01
CA PRO A 188 14.64 4.52 -0.89
C PRO A 188 14.77 6.02 -1.13
N HIS A 189 14.55 6.46 -2.36
CA HIS A 189 14.53 7.87 -2.76
C HIS A 189 13.19 8.19 -3.40
N VAL A 190 12.76 9.43 -3.25
CA VAL A 190 11.51 9.93 -3.83
C VAL A 190 11.77 11.15 -4.69
N SER A 191 11.11 11.19 -5.83
CA SER A 191 11.07 12.35 -6.73
C SER A 191 9.65 12.57 -7.26
N THR A 192 9.43 13.73 -7.85
CA THR A 192 8.19 14.07 -8.54
C THR A 192 8.49 14.28 -10.02
N PHE A 193 7.71 13.64 -10.89
CA PHE A 193 7.85 13.70 -12.34
C PHE A 193 6.58 14.22 -12.97
N GLY A 194 6.69 15.24 -13.82
CA GLY A 194 5.58 15.84 -14.54
C GLY A 194 5.44 15.27 -15.94
N THR A 195 4.21 14.96 -16.35
CA THR A 195 3.85 14.68 -17.75
C THR A 195 2.72 15.58 -18.18
N GLU A 196 2.66 15.86 -19.45
CA GLU A 196 1.53 16.55 -20.08
C GLU A 196 0.94 15.65 -21.15
N TRP A 197 -0.39 15.48 -21.14
CA TRP A 197 -1.10 14.83 -22.23
C TRP A 197 -2.34 15.61 -22.63
N GLY A 198 -2.44 15.89 -23.92
CA GLY A 198 -3.51 16.71 -24.43
C GLY A 198 -3.44 18.20 -23.99
N LYS A 199 -4.41 19.00 -24.41
CA LYS A 199 -4.42 20.42 -24.06
C LYS A 199 -4.79 20.64 -22.60
N GLY A 200 -3.86 21.18 -21.81
CA GLY A 200 -4.10 21.61 -20.43
C GLY A 200 -4.13 20.49 -19.38
N ASN A 201 -3.96 19.23 -19.77
CA ASN A 201 -3.92 18.13 -18.82
C ASN A 201 -2.48 17.85 -18.39
N HIS A 202 -2.23 17.94 -17.10
CA HIS A 202 -0.95 17.65 -16.50
C HIS A 202 -1.08 16.49 -15.51
N LYS A 203 -0.02 15.72 -15.40
CA LYS A 203 0.12 14.68 -14.38
C LYS A 203 1.43 14.90 -13.65
N THR A 204 1.38 14.90 -12.33
CA THR A 204 2.56 14.77 -11.49
C THR A 204 2.49 13.42 -10.79
N THR A 205 3.48 12.58 -11.01
CA THR A 205 3.65 11.33 -10.28
C THR A 205 4.70 11.49 -9.21
N VAL A 206 4.46 10.87 -8.07
CA VAL A 206 5.46 10.68 -7.03
C VAL A 206 6.09 9.32 -7.25
N GLU A 207 7.41 9.27 -7.33
CA GLU A 207 8.15 8.09 -7.74
C GLU A 207 9.17 7.64 -6.70
N LEU A 208 9.18 6.35 -6.40
CA LEU A 208 10.34 5.72 -5.77
C LEU A 208 11.40 5.51 -6.86
N SER A 209 12.44 6.32 -6.84
CA SER A 209 13.44 6.43 -7.90
C SER A 209 14.84 5.99 -7.44
N PRO A 210 15.76 5.73 -8.36
CA PRO A 210 17.17 5.55 -8.02
C PRO A 210 17.77 6.80 -7.33
N PRO A 211 18.80 6.62 -6.51
CA PRO A 211 19.52 7.75 -5.92
C PRO A 211 20.13 8.67 -6.99
N PRO A 212 20.23 9.98 -6.71
CA PRO A 212 20.82 10.94 -7.64
C PRO A 212 22.24 10.53 -8.07
N GLY A 213 22.53 10.72 -9.36
CA GLY A 213 23.84 10.41 -9.93
C GLY A 213 24.04 8.94 -10.35
N LEU A 214 23.15 8.05 -10.00
CA LEU A 214 23.15 6.70 -10.53
C LEU A 214 22.51 6.69 -11.94
N THR A 215 23.20 6.13 -12.92
CA THR A 215 22.77 6.12 -14.33
C THR A 215 22.66 4.72 -14.94
N GLU A 216 23.08 3.71 -14.19
CA GLU A 216 23.06 2.32 -14.64
C GLU A 216 22.91 1.34 -13.49
N LEU A 217 22.11 0.31 -13.68
CA LEU A 217 22.07 -0.87 -12.82
C LEU A 217 22.82 -2.02 -13.50
N GLN A 218 23.44 -2.85 -12.66
CA GLN A 218 24.25 -4.00 -13.11
C GLN A 218 23.55 -5.33 -12.76
N PRO A 219 23.87 -6.41 -13.46
CA PRO A 219 23.43 -7.73 -13.06
C PRO A 219 23.77 -8.03 -11.59
N GLY A 220 22.77 -8.47 -10.84
CA GLY A 220 22.87 -8.68 -9.39
C GLY A 220 22.37 -7.51 -8.53
N ASP A 221 22.17 -6.34 -9.11
CA ASP A 221 21.40 -5.28 -8.44
C ASP A 221 19.96 -5.72 -8.24
N PHE A 222 19.34 -5.24 -7.16
CA PHE A 222 17.94 -5.57 -6.87
C PHE A 222 17.27 -4.51 -6.01
N VAL A 223 15.95 -4.52 -6.05
CA VAL A 223 15.09 -3.83 -5.08
C VAL A 223 14.10 -4.84 -4.51
N GLU A 224 13.99 -4.86 -3.19
CA GLU A 224 12.95 -5.57 -2.46
C GLU A 224 12.31 -4.61 -1.46
N ALA A 225 11.00 -4.45 -1.56
CA ALA A 225 10.27 -3.49 -0.74
C ALA A 225 8.92 -4.05 -0.28
N GLU A 226 8.55 -3.72 0.94
CA GLU A 226 7.17 -3.81 1.41
C GLU A 226 6.62 -2.40 1.52
N LEU A 227 5.55 -2.14 0.78
CA LEU A 227 4.89 -0.84 0.71
C LEU A 227 3.44 -0.97 1.14
N GLU A 228 2.91 0.08 1.71
CA GLU A 228 1.49 0.21 1.97
C GLU A 228 0.97 1.47 1.29
N LEU A 229 0.05 1.29 0.36
CA LEU A 229 -0.68 2.37 -0.27
C LEU A 229 -1.95 2.62 0.52
N VAL A 230 -2.18 3.86 0.93
CA VAL A 230 -3.37 4.28 1.65
C VAL A 230 -4.09 5.39 0.93
N ILE A 231 -5.42 5.37 1.00
CA ILE A 231 -6.28 6.41 0.43
C ILE A 231 -7.35 6.76 1.46
N PHE A 232 -7.30 8.00 1.91
CA PHE A 232 -8.24 8.53 2.90
C PHE A 232 -9.38 9.28 2.22
N PRO A 233 -10.61 9.23 2.78
CA PRO A 233 -11.70 10.06 2.30
C PRO A 233 -11.36 11.55 2.48
N ALA A 234 -12.01 12.39 1.67
CA ALA A 234 -11.82 13.83 1.67
C ALA A 234 -12.34 14.51 2.96
N ASP A 235 -13.22 13.84 3.69
CA ASP A 235 -13.75 14.31 4.97
C ASP A 235 -14.15 13.14 5.88
N ALA A 236 -14.37 13.45 7.15
CA ALA A 236 -14.74 12.48 8.16
C ALA A 236 -16.13 11.85 7.95
N ALA A 237 -17.02 12.50 7.19
CA ALA A 237 -18.37 11.98 6.95
C ALA A 237 -18.36 10.74 6.06
N ALA A 238 -17.30 10.57 5.27
CA ALA A 238 -17.07 9.39 4.43
C ALA A 238 -16.20 8.34 5.11
N TYR A 239 -15.82 8.52 6.37
CA TYR A 239 -15.06 7.54 7.15
C TYR A 239 -15.99 6.68 7.99
N TYR A 240 -16.05 5.39 7.72
CA TYR A 240 -16.93 4.42 8.39
C TYR A 240 -16.18 3.48 9.35
N GLY A 241 -14.87 3.72 9.52
CA GLY A 241 -14.03 2.87 10.35
C GLY A 241 -14.29 3.03 11.85
N PRO A 242 -13.75 2.10 12.64
CA PRO A 242 -13.96 2.06 14.09
C PRO A 242 -13.11 3.07 14.85
N ASP A 243 -12.08 3.65 14.23
CA ASP A 243 -11.12 4.51 14.92
C ASP A 243 -11.64 5.95 15.04
N ASN A 244 -11.98 6.36 16.26
CA ASN A 244 -12.46 7.70 16.54
C ASN A 244 -11.35 8.75 16.43
N ALA A 245 -10.11 8.41 16.76
CA ALA A 245 -8.98 9.35 16.66
C ALA A 245 -8.70 9.70 15.19
N LEU A 246 -8.76 8.71 14.30
CA LEU A 246 -8.66 8.96 12.87
C LEU A 246 -9.86 9.77 12.35
N ARG A 247 -11.07 9.49 12.79
CA ARG A 247 -12.25 10.29 12.44
C ARG A 247 -12.11 11.75 12.85
N ASP A 248 -11.63 12.00 14.06
CA ASP A 248 -11.38 13.34 14.59
C ASP A 248 -10.26 14.04 13.80
N LEU A 249 -9.24 13.31 13.42
CA LEU A 249 -8.17 13.81 12.58
C LEU A 249 -8.69 14.19 11.18
N LEU A 250 -9.48 13.34 10.54
CA LEU A 250 -10.07 13.63 9.23
C LEU A 250 -11.05 14.81 9.29
N THR A 251 -11.75 15.00 10.41
CA THR A 251 -12.61 16.19 10.61
C THR A 251 -11.81 17.48 10.52
N ARG A 252 -10.60 17.50 11.02
CA ARG A 252 -9.76 18.70 11.08
C ARG A 252 -8.77 18.83 9.90
N GLU A 253 -8.21 17.72 9.44
CA GLU A 253 -6.98 17.72 8.65
C GLU A 253 -7.00 16.70 7.50
N ALA A 254 -8.18 16.35 6.96
CA ALA A 254 -8.28 15.37 5.85
C ALA A 254 -7.49 15.77 4.59
N ASP A 255 -7.26 17.08 4.40
CA ASP A 255 -6.56 17.65 3.24
C ASP A 255 -5.06 17.88 3.49
N THR A 256 -4.51 17.29 4.55
CA THR A 256 -3.09 17.40 4.90
C THR A 256 -2.37 16.05 4.84
N TRP A 257 -1.08 16.05 5.14
CA TRP A 257 -0.26 14.85 5.26
C TRP A 257 -0.53 14.03 6.55
N ARG A 258 -1.20 14.61 7.54
CA ARG A 258 -1.37 14.01 8.86
C ARG A 258 -2.07 12.65 8.89
N PRO A 259 -3.12 12.39 8.08
CA PRO A 259 -3.71 11.05 8.04
C PRO A 259 -2.71 9.96 7.63
N VAL A 260 -1.82 10.26 6.67
CA VAL A 260 -0.76 9.31 6.24
C VAL A 260 0.26 9.08 7.36
N HIS A 261 0.65 10.13 8.07
CA HIS A 261 1.54 10.02 9.22
C HIS A 261 0.91 9.19 10.34
N CYS A 262 -0.36 9.41 10.64
CA CYS A 262 -1.11 8.63 11.62
C CYS A 262 -1.13 7.14 11.26
N GLU A 263 -1.43 6.82 10.01
CA GLU A 263 -1.36 5.43 9.51
C GLU A 263 0.04 4.84 9.64
N ALA A 264 1.07 5.61 9.32
CA ALA A 264 2.45 5.16 9.44
C ALA A 264 2.84 4.81 10.89
N GLN A 265 2.30 5.54 11.86
CA GLN A 265 2.50 5.30 13.30
C GLN A 265 1.58 4.20 13.86
N GLY A 266 0.28 4.24 13.50
CA GLY A 266 -0.77 3.44 14.14
C GLY A 266 -0.75 1.97 13.79
N ASN A 267 -0.05 1.57 12.72
CA ASN A 267 0.11 0.16 12.36
C ASN A 267 1.20 -0.57 13.14
N ALA A 268 1.64 -0.03 14.26
CA ALA A 268 2.47 -0.72 15.22
C ALA A 268 1.66 -1.78 15.99
N LEU A 269 1.03 -2.73 15.25
CA LEU A 269 0.46 -3.93 15.85
C LEU A 269 1.53 -4.68 16.63
N LYS A 270 1.24 -4.96 17.89
CA LYS A 270 2.07 -5.76 18.78
C LYS A 270 1.36 -7.07 19.10
N PRO A 271 1.39 -8.04 18.18
CA PRO A 271 0.77 -9.33 18.43
C PRO A 271 1.68 -10.17 19.32
N ILE A 272 1.07 -10.87 20.28
CA ILE A 272 1.73 -11.80 21.19
C ILE A 272 1.05 -13.15 21.07
N ALA A 273 1.73 -14.14 20.51
CA ALA A 273 1.19 -15.48 20.41
C ALA A 273 1.12 -16.13 21.80
N LYS A 274 -0.06 -16.64 22.14
CA LYS A 274 -0.29 -17.57 23.26
C LYS A 274 -0.29 -19.00 22.77
N ARG A 275 -0.74 -19.21 21.51
CA ARG A 275 -0.80 -20.49 20.83
C ARG A 275 -0.62 -20.28 19.33
N GLY A 276 0.10 -21.17 18.63
CA GLY A 276 0.52 -20.98 17.24
C GLY A 276 1.76 -20.09 17.14
N GLU A 277 2.14 -19.73 15.91
CA GLU A 277 3.34 -18.95 15.62
C GLU A 277 2.97 -17.71 14.76
N ILE A 278 3.40 -16.52 15.20
CA ILE A 278 3.25 -15.30 14.41
C ILE A 278 4.36 -15.26 13.36
N THR A 279 3.99 -15.41 12.10
CA THR A 279 4.93 -15.35 10.97
C THR A 279 5.01 -13.98 10.33
N ARG A 280 4.01 -13.12 10.59
CA ARG A 280 3.96 -11.72 10.13
C ARG A 280 3.10 -10.90 11.10
N SER A 281 3.60 -9.74 11.52
CA SER A 281 2.88 -8.88 12.45
C SER A 281 1.80 -8.04 11.78
N TYR A 282 2.02 -7.59 10.53
CA TYR A 282 1.03 -6.79 9.80
C TYR A 282 1.17 -6.93 8.27
N PRO A 283 0.10 -7.23 7.50
CA PRO A 283 -1.13 -7.87 7.98
C PRO A 283 -0.81 -9.10 8.83
N LEU A 284 -1.61 -9.34 9.87
CA LEU A 284 -1.28 -10.38 10.85
C LEU A 284 -1.43 -11.78 10.24
N VAL A 285 -0.37 -12.58 10.30
CA VAL A 285 -0.39 -13.98 9.88
C VAL A 285 0.08 -14.88 11.01
N ILE A 286 -0.75 -15.86 11.36
CA ILE A 286 -0.52 -16.80 12.43
C ILE A 286 -0.56 -18.21 11.85
N THR A 287 0.51 -18.98 12.01
CA THR A 287 0.49 -20.41 11.71
C THR A 287 -0.10 -21.15 12.90
N VAL A 288 -1.12 -21.95 12.65
CA VAL A 288 -1.76 -22.77 13.71
C VAL A 288 -0.81 -23.86 14.24
N ASP A 289 -1.07 -24.31 15.44
CA ASP A 289 -0.35 -25.44 16.04
C ASP A 289 -0.79 -26.80 15.46
N ASP A 290 -0.22 -27.89 15.99
CA ASP A 290 -0.53 -29.27 15.55
C ASP A 290 -1.99 -29.67 15.79
N GLU A 291 -2.65 -29.05 16.77
CA GLU A 291 -4.07 -29.24 17.09
C GLU A 291 -4.99 -28.35 16.25
N GLN A 292 -4.43 -27.61 15.29
CA GLN A 292 -5.15 -26.70 14.39
C GLN A 292 -5.82 -25.52 15.12
N ARG A 293 -5.13 -24.99 16.15
CA ARG A 293 -5.60 -23.90 16.98
C ARG A 293 -4.59 -22.76 17.00
N ALA A 294 -5.07 -21.56 17.26
CA ALA A 294 -4.24 -20.39 17.48
C ALA A 294 -4.88 -19.46 18.51
N GLN A 295 -4.07 -18.74 19.26
CA GLN A 295 -4.51 -17.71 20.19
C GLN A 295 -3.46 -16.59 20.22
N VAL A 296 -3.91 -15.38 20.00
CA VAL A 296 -3.05 -14.21 19.96
C VAL A 296 -3.69 -13.05 20.71
N ILE A 297 -2.90 -12.34 21.50
CA ILE A 297 -3.26 -11.03 22.03
C ILE A 297 -2.70 -9.99 21.10
N VAL A 298 -3.53 -9.07 20.63
CA VAL A 298 -3.13 -7.97 19.75
C VAL A 298 -3.32 -6.66 20.47
N LYS A 299 -2.28 -5.83 20.50
CA LYS A 299 -2.32 -4.48 21.04
C LYS A 299 -2.06 -3.48 19.92
N GLY A 300 -2.77 -2.36 19.96
CA GLY A 300 -2.66 -1.31 18.98
C GLY A 300 -3.28 -1.68 17.64
N GLY A 301 -2.95 -0.92 16.63
CA GLY A 301 -3.49 -1.01 15.28
C GLY A 301 -4.41 0.15 14.93
N LEU A 302 -4.73 0.28 13.67
CA LEU A 302 -5.58 1.35 13.16
C LEU A 302 -6.60 0.76 12.18
N GLY A 303 -7.89 0.92 12.50
CA GLY A 303 -8.98 0.50 11.64
C GLY A 303 -9.12 -1.01 11.48
N HIS A 304 -9.39 -1.47 10.28
CA HIS A 304 -9.57 -2.90 9.99
C HIS A 304 -8.25 -3.60 9.70
N VAL A 305 -7.90 -4.58 10.53
CA VAL A 305 -6.68 -5.37 10.42
C VAL A 305 -7.00 -6.74 9.84
N PRO A 306 -6.41 -7.11 8.71
CA PRO A 306 -6.52 -8.47 8.19
C PRO A 306 -5.74 -9.44 9.06
N VAL A 307 -6.42 -10.53 9.45
CA VAL A 307 -5.86 -11.64 10.22
C VAL A 307 -5.97 -12.92 9.43
N THR A 308 -4.85 -13.58 9.20
CA THR A 308 -4.78 -14.85 8.48
C THR A 308 -4.31 -15.96 9.42
N PHE A 309 -5.11 -16.99 9.58
CA PHE A 309 -4.71 -18.25 10.20
C PHE A 309 -4.27 -19.22 9.10
N SER A 310 -3.01 -19.58 9.08
CA SER A 310 -2.40 -20.41 8.05
C SER A 310 -2.05 -21.81 8.58
N GLY A 311 -1.78 -22.75 7.68
CA GLY A 311 -1.33 -24.12 8.04
C GLY A 311 -2.45 -25.10 8.31
N LEU A 312 -3.71 -24.76 8.05
CA LEU A 312 -4.89 -25.59 8.32
C LEU A 312 -4.93 -26.83 7.41
N LYS A 313 -5.34 -27.95 7.96
CA LYS A 313 -5.54 -29.22 7.22
C LYS A 313 -6.89 -29.27 6.50
N SER A 314 -7.90 -28.55 7.02
CA SER A 314 -9.26 -28.47 6.52
C SER A 314 -9.75 -27.03 6.47
N PRO A 315 -10.64 -26.66 5.53
CA PRO A 315 -11.31 -25.35 5.54
C PRO A 315 -12.52 -25.31 6.48
N LYS A 316 -12.91 -26.44 7.05
CA LYS A 316 -14.12 -26.60 7.86
C LYS A 316 -13.78 -27.04 9.28
N GLY A 317 -14.72 -26.88 10.20
CA GLY A 317 -14.55 -27.27 11.59
C GLY A 317 -13.73 -26.27 12.40
N HIS A 318 -13.84 -24.99 12.09
CA HIS A 318 -13.16 -23.92 12.80
C HIS A 318 -14.11 -22.80 13.21
N LEU A 319 -13.81 -22.16 14.33
CA LEU A 319 -14.49 -21.00 14.86
C LEU A 319 -13.44 -19.93 15.17
N VAL A 320 -13.65 -18.73 14.65
CA VAL A 320 -12.82 -17.55 14.99
C VAL A 320 -13.57 -16.71 16.02
N LEU A 321 -12.91 -16.40 17.11
CA LEU A 321 -13.44 -15.55 18.19
C LEU A 321 -12.56 -14.31 18.33
N VAL A 322 -13.18 -13.17 18.59
CA VAL A 322 -12.53 -11.93 19.02
C VAL A 322 -13.17 -11.53 20.35
N ASP A 323 -12.36 -11.47 21.40
CA ASP A 323 -12.82 -11.23 22.78
C ASP A 323 -14.00 -12.15 23.19
N GLY A 324 -13.89 -13.42 22.81
CA GLY A 324 -14.92 -14.43 23.07
C GLY A 324 -16.18 -14.36 22.19
N GLN A 325 -16.26 -13.38 21.26
CA GLN A 325 -17.40 -13.24 20.36
C GLN A 325 -17.07 -13.83 18.98
N PRO A 326 -17.98 -14.61 18.38
CA PRO A 326 -17.73 -15.23 17.09
C PRO A 326 -17.65 -14.18 15.96
N VAL A 327 -16.64 -14.31 15.13
CA VAL A 327 -16.51 -13.53 13.89
C VAL A 327 -17.50 -14.10 12.86
N THR A 328 -18.35 -13.25 12.31
CA THR A 328 -19.41 -13.66 11.36
C THR A 328 -18.96 -13.63 9.90
N HIS A 329 -17.91 -12.88 9.59
CA HIS A 329 -17.41 -12.70 8.22
C HIS A 329 -15.96 -13.15 8.13
N TRP A 330 -15.73 -14.26 7.48
CA TRP A 330 -14.42 -14.81 7.20
C TRP A 330 -14.44 -15.58 5.88
N GLN A 331 -13.26 -15.83 5.32
CA GLN A 331 -13.08 -16.60 4.09
C GLN A 331 -12.07 -17.71 4.29
N THR A 332 -12.15 -18.74 3.44
CA THR A 332 -11.13 -19.79 3.35
C THR A 332 -10.49 -19.78 1.98
N ASP A 333 -9.18 -19.92 1.96
CA ASP A 333 -8.40 -20.03 0.75
C ASP A 333 -7.43 -21.20 0.82
N TRP A 334 -7.14 -21.78 -0.33
CA TRP A 334 -6.11 -22.80 -0.47
C TRP A 334 -4.78 -22.16 -0.83
N ASN A 335 -3.76 -22.34 0.01
CA ASN A 335 -2.41 -21.91 -0.31
C ASN A 335 -1.66 -23.04 -1.04
N ALA A 336 -1.50 -22.90 -2.35
CA ALA A 336 -0.86 -23.89 -3.20
C ALA A 336 0.63 -24.12 -2.87
N ALA A 337 1.33 -23.10 -2.37
CA ALA A 337 2.74 -23.21 -2.03
C ALA A 337 2.97 -24.07 -0.77
N THR A 338 2.13 -23.90 0.24
CA THR A 338 2.22 -24.68 1.49
C THR A 338 1.39 -25.95 1.47
N LYS A 339 0.48 -26.09 0.50
CA LYS A 339 -0.51 -27.16 0.41
C LYS A 339 -1.35 -27.25 1.69
N ARG A 340 -1.82 -26.11 2.17
CA ARG A 340 -2.61 -25.97 3.38
C ARG A 340 -3.72 -24.95 3.14
N TRP A 341 -4.79 -25.08 3.91
CA TRP A 341 -5.84 -24.08 3.97
C TRP A 341 -5.46 -22.91 4.86
N GLN A 342 -6.09 -21.80 4.64
CA GLN A 342 -6.03 -20.62 5.49
C GLN A 342 -7.42 -20.05 5.70
N ILE A 343 -7.62 -19.41 6.85
CA ILE A 343 -8.81 -18.64 7.18
C ILE A 343 -8.38 -17.18 7.30
N VAL A 344 -9.14 -16.29 6.67
CA VAL A 344 -8.90 -14.84 6.72
C VAL A 344 -10.15 -14.15 7.24
N CYS A 345 -9.97 -13.26 8.20
CA CYS A 345 -10.98 -12.34 8.69
C CYS A 345 -10.38 -10.96 8.89
N ASN A 346 -11.24 -9.95 9.05
CA ASN A 346 -10.83 -8.60 9.43
C ASN A 346 -11.33 -8.31 10.83
N VAL A 347 -10.47 -7.76 11.66
CA VAL A 347 -10.81 -7.32 13.01
C VAL A 347 -10.69 -5.82 13.12
N ALA A 348 -11.57 -5.18 13.87
CA ALA A 348 -11.51 -3.76 14.13
C ALA A 348 -10.53 -3.52 15.29
N ALA A 349 -9.48 -2.75 15.04
CA ALA A 349 -8.45 -2.38 16.02
C ALA A 349 -8.40 -0.86 16.19
N GLY A 350 -7.99 -0.41 17.35
CA GLY A 350 -7.72 1.00 17.62
C GLY A 350 -6.38 1.15 18.33
N GLU A 351 -5.80 2.35 18.31
CA GLU A 351 -4.47 2.63 18.84
C GLU A 351 -4.29 2.12 20.29
N ASP A 352 -5.31 2.32 21.12
CA ASP A 352 -5.31 1.91 22.54
C ASP A 352 -6.03 0.58 22.78
N SER A 353 -6.39 -0.16 21.73
CA SER A 353 -7.10 -1.43 21.88
C SER A 353 -6.17 -2.57 22.30
N GLU A 354 -6.69 -3.46 23.10
CA GLU A 354 -6.13 -4.79 23.35
C GLU A 354 -7.26 -5.79 23.08
N MET A 355 -7.03 -6.77 22.24
CA MET A 355 -8.02 -7.79 21.92
C MET A 355 -7.38 -9.18 21.89
N GLU A 356 -8.18 -10.18 22.22
CA GLU A 356 -7.81 -11.58 22.09
C GLU A 356 -8.46 -12.16 20.85
N ILE A 357 -7.66 -12.75 19.96
CA ILE A 357 -8.13 -13.43 18.77
C ILE A 357 -7.80 -14.91 18.90
N VAL A 358 -8.83 -15.75 18.76
CA VAL A 358 -8.72 -17.20 18.94
C VAL A 358 -9.26 -17.91 17.71
N LEU A 359 -8.53 -18.91 17.24
CA LEU A 359 -9.03 -19.91 16.32
C LEU A 359 -9.15 -21.24 17.08
N GLU A 360 -10.36 -21.77 17.12
CA GLU A 360 -10.67 -23.07 17.74
C GLU A 360 -11.08 -24.09 16.68
N SER A 361 -10.77 -25.36 16.94
CA SER A 361 -11.36 -26.47 16.18
C SER A 361 -12.73 -26.80 16.79
N THR A 362 -13.77 -26.82 15.96
CA THR A 362 -15.09 -27.35 16.37
C THR A 362 -15.12 -28.86 16.14
N PRO A 363 -15.78 -29.60 17.00
CA PRO A 363 -15.94 -31.05 16.86
C PRO A 363 -16.53 -31.53 15.53
#